data_5a4e1cef273f10398458b311685a3fc5
#
_entry.id   5a4e1cef273f10398458b311685a3fc5
#
_cell.length_a   1.000
_cell.length_b   1.000
_cell.length_c   1.000
_cell.angle_alpha   90.00
_cell.angle_beta   90.00
_cell.angle_gamma   90.00
#
_symmetry.space_group_name_H-M   'P 1'
#
loop_
_entity.id
_entity.type
_entity.pdbx_description
1 polymer ?
#
loop_
_entity_poly.entity_id
_entity_poly.type
_entity_poly.pdbx_seq_one_letter_code
_entity_poly.pdbx_strand_id
1 'polypeptide(L)'
;KIQRTYAKPTTDDSIASVMQELHTLPSPRIRKTDTAYYAAMDYDRMVEIYDERFRNAADFAFYLVGDLPREEARRLVELYIASLPARNVRETPVHHRYASTASATRDIRLGLPEEKYMVSIEYKNHLKTKASDKICFHVLQKHFDNLFRQIIREDEGGSYGVQLHTEAEDYPFYDQTFAVQFESSQAKGPRMRQIVHDQIRQFIEEGISE
;
A
#
# COMPACT_ATOMS: atom_id res chain seq x y z
N LYS A 1 13.69 15.34 18.70
CA LYS A 1 14.41 14.29 17.98
C LYS A 1 13.82 14.09 16.56
N ILE A 2 12.50 13.93 16.43
CA ILE A 2 11.79 13.74 15.15
C ILE A 2 12.09 14.89 14.18
N GLN A 3 11.96 16.17 14.59
CA GLN A 3 12.24 17.32 13.74
C GLN A 3 13.66 17.33 13.16
N ARG A 4 14.67 16.81 13.89
CA ARG A 4 16.04 16.72 13.39
C ARG A 4 16.20 15.64 12.33
N THR A 5 15.47 14.55 12.44
CA THR A 5 15.50 13.44 11.47
C THR A 5 14.94 13.91 10.14
N TYR A 6 13.84 14.64 10.13
CA TYR A 6 13.17 15.10 8.89
C TYR A 6 13.72 16.41 8.32
N ALA A 7 14.62 17.10 9.04
CA ALA A 7 15.32 18.27 8.51
C ALA A 7 16.27 17.95 7.34
N LYS A 8 16.71 16.68 7.25
CA LYS A 8 17.53 16.17 6.15
C LYS A 8 16.91 14.86 5.69
N PRO A 9 16.02 14.89 4.70
CA PRO A 9 15.41 13.69 4.17
C PRO A 9 16.47 12.75 3.61
N THR A 10 16.30 11.47 3.87
CA THR A 10 17.11 10.42 3.27
C THR A 10 16.72 10.24 1.81
N THR A 11 17.50 9.44 1.08
CA THR A 11 17.16 9.02 -0.28
C THR A 11 15.80 8.31 -0.32
N ASP A 12 15.57 7.41 0.64
CA ASP A 12 14.32 6.65 0.73
C ASP A 12 13.12 7.56 1.01
N ASP A 13 13.29 8.60 1.86
CA ASP A 13 12.24 9.61 2.10
C ASP A 13 11.90 10.38 0.80
N SER A 14 12.91 10.68 -0.01
CA SER A 14 12.72 11.37 -1.28
C SER A 14 11.99 10.51 -2.29
N ILE A 15 12.36 9.23 -2.40
CA ILE A 15 11.68 8.25 -3.25
C ILE A 15 10.23 8.09 -2.79
N ALA A 16 10.00 7.86 -1.51
CA ALA A 16 8.66 7.70 -0.94
C ALA A 16 7.77 8.92 -1.21
N SER A 17 8.33 10.13 -1.09
CA SER A 17 7.60 11.38 -1.39
C SER A 17 7.14 11.45 -2.84
N VAL A 18 8.02 11.09 -3.79
CA VAL A 18 7.66 11.11 -5.22
C VAL A 18 6.66 10.00 -5.55
N MET A 19 6.84 8.81 -4.99
CA MET A 19 5.88 7.72 -5.17
C MET A 19 4.50 8.12 -4.63
N GLN A 20 4.44 8.76 -3.47
CA GLN A 20 3.19 9.29 -2.93
C GLN A 20 2.54 10.31 -3.90
N GLU A 21 3.30 11.25 -4.46
CA GLU A 21 2.79 12.23 -5.42
C GLU A 21 2.26 11.58 -6.72
N LEU A 22 2.87 10.48 -7.15
CA LEU A 22 2.40 9.73 -8.33
C LEU A 22 1.12 8.93 -8.08
N HIS A 23 1.01 8.37 -6.87
CA HIS A 23 -0.05 7.43 -6.56
C HIS A 23 -1.30 8.07 -5.98
N THR A 24 -1.21 9.32 -5.55
CA THR A 24 -2.31 10.00 -4.89
C THR A 24 -2.80 11.24 -5.61
N LEU A 25 -4.10 11.45 -5.54
CA LEU A 25 -4.70 12.71 -5.98
C LEU A 25 -4.38 13.81 -4.94
N PRO A 26 -4.20 15.06 -5.36
CA PRO A 26 -4.03 16.17 -4.43
C PRO A 26 -5.17 16.22 -3.42
N SER A 27 -4.84 16.17 -2.13
CA SER A 27 -5.82 16.21 -1.06
C SER A 27 -5.22 16.87 0.19
N PRO A 28 -5.99 17.70 0.90
CA PRO A 28 -5.53 18.26 2.17
C PRO A 28 -5.32 17.20 3.26
N ARG A 29 -5.84 15.99 3.05
CA ARG A 29 -5.67 14.86 3.98
C ARG A 29 -4.39 14.06 3.72
N ILE A 30 -3.82 14.20 2.51
CA ILE A 30 -2.55 13.56 2.15
C ILE A 30 -1.49 14.65 2.18
N ARG A 31 -0.71 14.65 3.24
CA ARG A 31 0.34 15.65 3.46
C ARG A 31 1.71 15.00 3.39
N LYS A 32 2.67 15.75 2.89
CA LYS A 32 4.06 15.37 2.96
C LYS A 32 4.51 15.34 4.43
N THR A 33 5.16 14.26 4.82
CA THR A 33 5.71 14.10 6.17
C THR A 33 7.06 14.82 6.24
N ASP A 34 7.03 16.08 6.61
CA ASP A 34 8.20 16.94 6.73
C ASP A 34 8.24 17.66 8.10
N THR A 35 9.21 18.54 8.29
CA THR A 35 9.35 19.30 9.54
C THR A 35 8.14 20.19 9.83
N ALA A 36 7.48 20.75 8.80
CA ALA A 36 6.30 21.58 8.96
C ALA A 36 5.11 20.75 9.43
N TYR A 37 4.96 19.52 8.88
CA TYR A 37 3.94 18.57 9.32
C TYR A 37 4.06 18.27 10.82
N TYR A 38 5.27 17.95 11.29
CA TYR A 38 5.49 17.67 12.73
C TYR A 38 5.37 18.91 13.61
N ALA A 39 5.75 20.08 13.12
CA ALA A 39 5.61 21.32 13.86
C ALA A 39 4.13 21.75 14.02
N ALA A 40 3.27 21.33 13.12
CA ALA A 40 1.84 21.59 13.17
C ALA A 40 1.04 20.60 14.04
N MET A 41 1.68 19.59 14.64
CA MET A 41 1.01 18.66 15.55
C MET A 41 0.66 19.38 16.86
N ASP A 42 -0.61 19.32 17.19
CA ASP A 42 -1.18 19.86 18.44
C ASP A 42 -1.66 18.69 19.30
N TYR A 43 -1.02 18.51 20.45
CA TYR A 43 -1.33 17.42 21.35
C TYR A 43 -2.75 17.51 21.91
N ASP A 44 -3.18 18.70 22.33
CA ASP A 44 -4.50 18.86 22.92
C ASP A 44 -5.60 18.59 21.90
N ARG A 45 -5.39 19.04 20.65
CA ARG A 45 -6.31 18.71 19.54
C ARG A 45 -6.32 17.21 19.21
N MET A 46 -5.20 16.52 19.32
CA MET A 46 -5.15 15.06 19.14
C MET A 46 -5.96 14.35 20.23
N VAL A 47 -5.86 14.78 21.48
CA VAL A 47 -6.65 14.23 22.59
C VAL A 47 -8.13 14.50 22.40
N GLU A 48 -8.52 15.70 21.99
CA GLU A 48 -9.90 16.02 21.67
C GLU A 48 -10.47 15.09 20.57
N ILE A 49 -9.75 14.90 19.46
CA ILE A 49 -10.14 14.00 18.37
C ILE A 49 -10.28 12.56 18.87
N TYR A 50 -9.32 12.10 19.68
CA TYR A 50 -9.38 10.77 20.28
C TYR A 50 -10.66 10.62 21.12
N ASP A 51 -10.90 11.53 22.02
CA ASP A 51 -12.09 11.51 22.86
C ASP A 51 -13.39 11.55 22.06
N GLU A 52 -13.47 12.41 21.04
CA GLU A 52 -14.62 12.48 20.15
C GLU A 52 -14.90 11.12 19.47
N ARG A 53 -13.86 10.42 18.98
CA ARG A 53 -14.00 9.17 18.25
C ARG A 53 -14.26 7.96 19.14
N PHE A 54 -13.68 7.93 20.35
CA PHE A 54 -13.77 6.77 21.23
C PHE A 54 -14.80 6.91 22.36
N ARG A 55 -15.45 8.05 22.47
CA ARG A 55 -16.45 8.31 23.52
C ARG A 55 -17.81 7.64 23.30
N ASN A 56 -18.07 7.12 22.10
CA ASN A 56 -19.35 6.53 21.72
C ASN A 56 -19.19 5.07 21.29
N ALA A 57 -19.42 4.15 22.22
CA ALA A 57 -19.32 2.71 21.92
C ALA A 57 -20.39 2.19 20.95
N ALA A 58 -21.45 2.97 20.66
CA ALA A 58 -22.47 2.59 19.69
C ALA A 58 -21.95 2.53 18.25
N ASP A 59 -20.81 3.19 17.96
CA ASP A 59 -20.16 3.17 16.64
C ASP A 59 -19.17 2.01 16.46
N PHE A 60 -18.94 1.22 17.52
CA PHE A 60 -17.94 0.14 17.48
C PHE A 60 -18.59 -1.20 17.15
N ALA A 61 -17.83 -2.03 16.44
CA ALA A 61 -18.10 -3.45 16.28
C ALA A 61 -16.97 -4.22 16.98
N PHE A 62 -17.35 -5.09 17.92
CA PHE A 62 -16.41 -5.89 18.69
C PHE A 62 -16.42 -7.33 18.15
N TYR A 63 -15.24 -7.82 17.76
CA TYR A 63 -15.03 -9.18 17.26
C TYR A 63 -14.18 -9.94 18.26
N LEU A 64 -14.75 -11.01 18.83
CA LEU A 64 -14.05 -11.91 19.74
C LEU A 64 -13.78 -13.22 19.02
N VAL A 65 -12.52 -13.59 18.92
CA VAL A 65 -12.07 -14.84 18.30
C VAL A 65 -11.18 -15.58 19.26
N GLY A 66 -11.53 -16.83 19.60
CA GLY A 66 -10.75 -17.65 20.50
C GLY A 66 -11.56 -18.86 21.00
N ASP A 67 -10.87 -19.74 21.70
CA ASP A 67 -11.48 -20.87 22.43
C ASP A 67 -11.94 -20.39 23.82
N LEU A 68 -13.11 -19.76 23.85
CA LEU A 68 -13.71 -19.19 25.05
C LEU A 68 -15.14 -19.73 25.22
N PRO A 69 -15.49 -20.31 26.37
CA PRO A 69 -16.86 -20.76 26.64
C PRO A 69 -17.86 -19.60 26.47
N ARG A 70 -18.94 -19.88 25.75
CA ARG A 70 -19.92 -18.83 25.37
C ARG A 70 -20.45 -18.05 26.56
N GLU A 71 -20.75 -18.71 27.67
CA GLU A 71 -21.31 -18.06 28.86
C GLU A 71 -20.26 -17.16 29.55
N GLU A 72 -19.00 -17.58 29.55
CA GLU A 72 -17.91 -16.75 30.06
C GLU A 72 -17.66 -15.55 29.16
N ALA A 73 -17.65 -15.74 27.83
CA ALA A 73 -17.56 -14.64 26.87
C ALA A 73 -18.70 -13.64 27.07
N ARG A 74 -19.94 -14.11 27.21
CA ARG A 74 -21.10 -13.26 27.46
C ARG A 74 -20.93 -12.45 28.76
N ARG A 75 -20.54 -13.09 29.84
CA ARG A 75 -20.33 -12.43 31.13
C ARG A 75 -19.28 -11.30 31.02
N LEU A 76 -18.17 -11.57 30.32
CA LEU A 76 -17.12 -10.58 30.12
C LEU A 76 -17.56 -9.43 29.20
N VAL A 77 -18.31 -9.72 28.15
CA VAL A 77 -18.89 -8.70 27.27
C VAL A 77 -19.86 -7.81 28.04
N GLU A 78 -20.76 -8.39 28.83
CA GLU A 78 -21.70 -7.63 29.66
C GLU A 78 -20.97 -6.73 30.67
N LEU A 79 -19.89 -7.22 31.24
CA LEU A 79 -19.12 -6.49 32.25
C LEU A 79 -18.25 -5.36 31.66
N TYR A 80 -17.55 -5.61 30.57
CA TYR A 80 -16.52 -4.70 30.05
C TYR A 80 -16.94 -3.94 28.80
N ILE A 81 -17.78 -4.51 27.95
CA ILE A 81 -18.18 -3.88 26.69
C ILE A 81 -19.54 -3.20 26.81
N ALA A 82 -20.54 -3.90 27.36
CA ALA A 82 -21.87 -3.34 27.49
C ALA A 82 -21.96 -2.19 28.50
N SER A 83 -20.98 -2.05 29.38
CA SER A 83 -20.85 -0.93 30.32
C SER A 83 -20.20 0.32 29.73
N LEU A 84 -19.68 0.26 28.50
CA LEU A 84 -19.07 1.41 27.85
C LEU A 84 -20.12 2.49 27.54
N PRO A 85 -19.76 3.77 27.65
CA PRO A 85 -20.66 4.86 27.33
C PRO A 85 -21.10 4.79 25.86
N ALA A 86 -22.38 4.82 25.62
CA ALA A 86 -22.96 4.80 24.28
C ALA A 86 -23.97 5.94 24.12
N ARG A 87 -23.92 6.61 22.97
CA ARG A 87 -24.90 7.60 22.54
C ARG A 87 -25.72 7.00 21.41
N ASN A 88 -26.98 7.35 21.34
CA ASN A 88 -27.87 6.87 20.28
C ASN A 88 -27.66 7.64 18.94
N VAL A 89 -26.40 7.86 18.61
CA VAL A 89 -25.97 8.52 17.37
C VAL A 89 -24.90 7.64 16.75
N ARG A 90 -25.08 7.29 15.47
CA ARG A 90 -24.07 6.58 14.67
C ARG A 90 -23.52 7.52 13.63
N GLU A 91 -22.20 7.53 13.51
CA GLU A 91 -21.53 8.27 12.45
C GLU A 91 -21.61 7.48 11.14
N THR A 92 -21.78 8.21 10.04
CA THR A 92 -21.70 7.62 8.71
C THR A 92 -20.36 7.95 8.10
N PRO A 93 -19.54 6.95 7.71
CA PRO A 93 -18.25 7.20 7.11
C PRO A 93 -18.39 7.87 5.74
N VAL A 94 -17.59 8.90 5.50
CA VAL A 94 -17.46 9.53 4.19
C VAL A 94 -16.16 9.06 3.56
N HIS A 95 -16.28 8.32 2.47
CA HIS A 95 -15.14 7.77 1.76
C HIS A 95 -14.70 8.73 0.64
N HIS A 96 -13.42 9.02 0.62
CA HIS A 96 -12.78 9.81 -0.42
C HIS A 96 -11.74 8.97 -1.14
N ARG A 97 -11.83 8.89 -2.46
CA ARG A 97 -10.80 8.23 -3.25
C ARG A 97 -9.60 9.15 -3.37
N TYR A 98 -8.45 8.67 -2.92
CA TYR A 98 -7.17 9.38 -3.02
C TYR A 98 -6.22 8.75 -4.04
N ALA A 99 -6.47 7.50 -4.43
CA ALA A 99 -5.66 6.81 -5.41
C ALA A 99 -5.78 7.46 -6.79
N SER A 100 -4.65 7.76 -7.41
CA SER A 100 -4.60 8.23 -8.80
C SER A 100 -4.91 7.08 -9.75
N THR A 101 -5.78 7.33 -10.72
CA THR A 101 -6.13 6.40 -11.80
C THR A 101 -5.43 6.73 -13.12
N ALA A 102 -4.66 7.81 -13.13
CA ALA A 102 -3.97 8.27 -14.32
C ALA A 102 -2.75 7.40 -14.62
N SER A 103 -2.57 7.03 -15.90
CA SER A 103 -1.31 6.45 -16.35
C SER A 103 -0.24 7.53 -16.40
N ALA A 104 0.89 7.29 -15.75
CA ALA A 104 1.99 8.23 -15.70
C ALA A 104 3.33 7.52 -15.75
N THR A 105 4.32 8.13 -16.40
CA THR A 105 5.73 7.72 -16.34
C THR A 105 6.53 8.88 -15.80
N ARG A 106 7.43 8.60 -14.87
CA ARG A 106 8.34 9.58 -14.28
C ARG A 106 9.75 9.03 -14.23
N ASP A 107 10.69 9.80 -14.70
CA ASP A 107 12.12 9.56 -14.48
C ASP A 107 12.60 10.52 -13.39
N ILE A 108 13.10 9.94 -12.28
CA ILE A 108 13.49 10.69 -11.10
C ILE A 108 15.01 10.55 -10.94
N ARG A 109 15.71 11.68 -10.84
CA ARG A 109 17.14 11.71 -10.60
C ARG A 109 17.43 12.27 -9.22
N LEU A 110 17.98 11.45 -8.34
CA LEU A 110 18.19 11.80 -6.94
C LEU A 110 19.63 12.27 -6.63
N GLY A 111 20.53 12.25 -7.60
CA GLY A 111 21.91 12.71 -7.41
C GLY A 111 22.69 11.91 -6.37
N LEU A 112 22.48 10.59 -6.32
CA LEU A 112 23.17 9.70 -5.38
C LEU A 112 24.64 9.51 -5.76
N PRO A 113 25.51 9.24 -4.77
CA PRO A 113 26.91 8.91 -5.04
C PRO A 113 27.09 7.64 -5.87
N GLU A 114 26.19 6.68 -5.73
CA GLU A 114 26.18 5.44 -6.49
C GLU A 114 25.11 5.51 -7.58
N GLU A 115 25.48 5.15 -8.80
CA GLU A 115 24.55 5.05 -9.92
C GLU A 115 23.67 3.80 -9.75
N LYS A 116 22.50 3.98 -9.15
CA LYS A 116 21.45 2.97 -9.07
C LYS A 116 20.30 3.33 -9.99
N TYR A 117 19.76 2.34 -10.65
CA TYR A 117 18.56 2.46 -11.46
C TYR A 117 17.46 1.62 -10.82
N MET A 118 16.51 2.28 -10.15
CA MET A 118 15.35 1.63 -9.57
C MET A 118 14.19 1.70 -10.57
N VAL A 119 13.55 0.58 -10.80
CA VAL A 119 12.33 0.48 -11.62
C VAL A 119 11.18 0.09 -10.74
N SER A 120 10.07 0.83 -10.83
CA SER A 120 8.78 0.47 -10.26
C SER A 120 7.74 0.54 -11.37
N ILE A 121 7.08 -0.59 -11.63
CA ILE A 121 6.03 -0.73 -12.63
C ILE A 121 4.77 -1.15 -11.90
N GLU A 122 3.69 -0.39 -12.03
CA GLU A 122 2.43 -0.69 -11.37
C GLU A 122 1.28 -0.72 -12.36
N TYR A 123 0.52 -1.78 -12.29
CA TYR A 123 -0.75 -1.95 -13.00
C TYR A 123 -1.88 -1.87 -11.96
N LYS A 124 -2.81 -0.95 -12.18
CA LYS A 124 -3.94 -0.73 -11.27
C LYS A 124 -5.25 -0.87 -11.99
N ASN A 125 -6.23 -1.43 -11.31
CA ASN A 125 -7.62 -1.38 -11.75
C ASN A 125 -8.56 -1.18 -10.55
N HIS A 126 -9.83 -0.93 -10.84
CA HIS A 126 -10.87 -0.60 -9.86
C HIS A 126 -12.09 -1.53 -10.02
N LEU A 127 -11.85 -2.76 -10.39
CA LEU A 127 -12.90 -3.74 -10.61
C LEU A 127 -13.23 -4.48 -9.31
N LYS A 128 -14.50 -4.75 -9.11
CA LYS A 128 -14.95 -5.59 -8.01
C LYS A 128 -14.37 -6.99 -8.14
N THR A 129 -13.66 -7.44 -7.11
CA THR A 129 -13.06 -8.77 -7.04
C THR A 129 -13.99 -9.77 -6.40
N LYS A 130 -14.00 -11.01 -6.94
CA LYS A 130 -14.56 -12.18 -6.29
C LYS A 130 -13.46 -12.89 -5.49
N ALA A 131 -13.82 -13.79 -4.59
CA ALA A 131 -12.84 -14.60 -3.86
C ALA A 131 -11.94 -15.42 -4.80
N SER A 132 -12.49 -15.93 -5.92
CA SER A 132 -11.73 -16.61 -6.97
C SER A 132 -10.65 -15.72 -7.60
N ASP A 133 -10.96 -14.45 -7.82
CA ASP A 133 -10.05 -13.53 -8.47
C ASP A 133 -8.85 -13.24 -7.57
N LYS A 134 -9.06 -13.17 -6.24
CA LYS A 134 -7.97 -13.02 -5.25
C LYS A 134 -7.03 -14.23 -5.26
N ILE A 135 -7.58 -15.43 -5.43
CA ILE A 135 -6.77 -16.66 -5.59
C ILE A 135 -5.97 -16.58 -6.89
N CYS A 136 -6.60 -16.18 -7.99
CA CYS A 136 -5.91 -15.99 -9.27
C CYS A 136 -4.78 -14.97 -9.17
N PHE A 137 -5.01 -13.83 -8.49
CA PHE A 137 -3.97 -12.84 -8.21
C PHE A 137 -2.76 -13.43 -7.48
N HIS A 138 -3.01 -14.27 -6.48
CA HIS A 138 -1.93 -14.93 -5.76
C HIS A 138 -1.15 -15.93 -6.63
N VAL A 139 -1.85 -16.69 -7.48
CA VAL A 139 -1.21 -17.59 -8.44
C VAL A 139 -0.37 -16.81 -9.44
N LEU A 140 -0.90 -15.71 -10.00
CA LEU A 140 -0.17 -14.81 -10.90
C LEU A 140 1.07 -14.22 -10.22
N GLN A 141 0.97 -13.81 -8.98
CA GLN A 141 2.11 -13.33 -8.22
C GLN A 141 3.21 -14.38 -8.16
N LYS A 142 2.87 -15.62 -7.81
CA LYS A 142 3.84 -16.73 -7.75
C LYS A 142 4.46 -17.05 -9.10
N HIS A 143 3.67 -17.06 -10.15
CA HIS A 143 4.14 -17.31 -11.51
C HIS A 143 5.17 -16.24 -11.93
N PHE A 144 4.81 -14.97 -11.85
CA PHE A 144 5.68 -13.87 -12.26
C PHE A 144 6.88 -13.68 -11.33
N ASP A 145 6.77 -13.96 -10.03
CA ASP A 145 7.90 -13.92 -9.10
C ASP A 145 8.99 -14.91 -9.53
N ASN A 146 8.59 -16.13 -9.89
CA ASN A 146 9.53 -17.12 -10.41
C ASN A 146 10.10 -16.72 -11.78
N LEU A 147 9.25 -16.29 -12.70
CA LEU A 147 9.63 -15.90 -14.06
C LEU A 147 10.62 -14.72 -14.06
N PHE A 148 10.28 -13.64 -13.34
CA PHE A 148 11.15 -12.47 -13.30
C PHE A 148 12.43 -12.70 -12.51
N ARG A 149 12.39 -13.55 -11.49
CA ARG A 149 13.60 -13.97 -10.78
C ARG A 149 14.56 -14.69 -11.73
N GLN A 150 14.05 -15.62 -12.53
CA GLN A 150 14.87 -16.32 -13.52
C GLN A 150 15.40 -15.34 -14.56
N ILE A 151 14.55 -14.62 -15.28
CA ILE A 151 14.96 -13.79 -16.42
C ILE A 151 15.83 -12.62 -15.98
N ILE A 152 15.40 -11.85 -14.98
CA ILE A 152 16.06 -10.59 -14.62
C ILE A 152 17.32 -10.83 -13.80
N ARG A 153 17.28 -11.81 -12.88
CA ARG A 153 18.40 -12.09 -12.00
C ARG A 153 19.41 -13.05 -12.62
N GLU A 154 18.93 -14.17 -13.14
CA GLU A 154 19.78 -15.28 -13.57
C GLU A 154 20.28 -15.10 -15.01
N ASP A 155 19.38 -14.84 -15.95
CA ASP A 155 19.73 -14.77 -17.38
C ASP A 155 20.40 -13.44 -17.74
N GLU A 156 19.84 -12.32 -17.30
CA GLU A 156 20.37 -10.98 -17.60
C GLU A 156 21.46 -10.53 -16.60
N GLY A 157 21.52 -11.13 -15.40
CA GLY A 157 22.48 -10.79 -14.35
C GLY A 157 22.43 -9.31 -13.96
N GLY A 158 21.26 -8.71 -14.03
CA GLY A 158 21.10 -7.28 -14.00
C GLY A 158 20.48 -6.72 -12.74
N SER A 159 19.99 -7.57 -11.84
CA SER A 159 19.43 -7.17 -10.57
C SER A 159 19.82 -8.14 -9.47
N TYR A 160 19.96 -7.63 -8.25
CA TYR A 160 20.13 -8.46 -7.05
C TYR A 160 18.83 -9.13 -6.61
N GLY A 161 17.69 -8.62 -7.02
CA GLY A 161 16.38 -9.18 -6.72
C GLY A 161 15.26 -8.42 -7.41
N VAL A 162 14.19 -9.15 -7.70
CA VAL A 162 12.92 -8.60 -8.18
C VAL A 162 11.91 -8.81 -7.09
N GLN A 163 11.16 -7.78 -6.75
CA GLN A 163 10.05 -7.83 -5.80
C GLN A 163 8.75 -7.68 -6.56
N LEU A 164 7.85 -8.60 -6.33
CA LEU A 164 6.51 -8.55 -6.87
C LEU A 164 5.50 -8.42 -5.75
N HIS A 165 4.61 -7.46 -5.88
CA HIS A 165 3.56 -7.20 -4.93
C HIS A 165 2.21 -7.21 -5.64
N THR A 166 1.24 -7.91 -5.04
CA THR A 166 -0.15 -7.86 -5.47
C THR A 166 -1.04 -7.49 -4.29
N GLU A 167 -1.99 -6.62 -4.53
CA GLU A 167 -2.96 -6.20 -3.55
C GLU A 167 -4.35 -6.18 -4.17
N ALA A 168 -5.35 -6.59 -3.40
CA ALA A 168 -6.75 -6.53 -3.80
C ALA A 168 -7.60 -6.11 -2.61
N GLU A 169 -7.99 -4.86 -2.61
CA GLU A 169 -8.87 -4.25 -1.62
C GLU A 169 -10.32 -4.26 -2.09
N ASP A 170 -11.25 -4.47 -1.14
CA ASP A 170 -12.68 -4.45 -1.41
C ASP A 170 -13.38 -3.26 -0.75
N TYR A 171 -12.72 -2.59 0.18
CA TYR A 171 -13.30 -1.53 0.99
C TYR A 171 -12.27 -0.46 1.33
N PRO A 172 -12.61 0.81 1.28
CA PRO A 172 -13.91 1.39 0.89
C PRO A 172 -14.13 1.41 -0.62
N PHE A 173 -13.09 1.13 -1.39
CA PHE A 173 -13.11 1.05 -2.86
C PHE A 173 -12.50 -0.26 -3.30
N TYR A 174 -12.94 -0.72 -4.46
CA TYR A 174 -12.31 -1.86 -5.11
C TYR A 174 -11.04 -1.37 -5.79
N ASP A 175 -9.89 -1.70 -5.22
CA ASP A 175 -8.59 -1.33 -5.76
C ASP A 175 -7.72 -2.59 -5.87
N GLN A 176 -7.14 -2.80 -7.05
CA GLN A 176 -6.23 -3.89 -7.32
C GLN A 176 -4.93 -3.33 -7.85
N THR A 177 -3.84 -3.82 -7.31
CA THR A 177 -2.49 -3.43 -7.72
C THR A 177 -1.67 -4.67 -8.00
N PHE A 178 -0.96 -4.65 -9.13
CA PHE A 178 0.10 -5.58 -9.46
C PHE A 178 1.35 -4.74 -9.70
N ALA A 179 2.35 -4.90 -8.85
CA ALA A 179 3.56 -4.10 -8.88
C ALA A 179 4.81 -4.97 -9.03
N VAL A 180 5.72 -4.52 -9.88
CA VAL A 180 7.05 -5.13 -10.08
C VAL A 180 8.11 -4.08 -9.78
N GLN A 181 8.99 -4.39 -8.86
CA GLN A 181 10.08 -3.50 -8.45
C GLN A 181 11.42 -4.22 -8.50
N PHE A 182 12.44 -3.55 -9.03
CA PHE A 182 13.81 -4.06 -9.02
C PHE A 182 14.84 -2.92 -9.11
N GLU A 183 16.02 -3.21 -8.63
CA GLU A 183 17.19 -2.35 -8.79
C GLU A 183 18.12 -2.93 -9.85
N SER A 184 18.73 -2.06 -10.65
CA SER A 184 19.65 -2.43 -11.74
C SER A 184 20.70 -1.35 -11.93
N SER A 185 21.63 -1.59 -12.83
CA SER A 185 22.52 -0.55 -13.36
C SER A 185 21.78 0.31 -14.38
N GLN A 186 22.26 1.54 -14.58
CA GLN A 186 21.69 2.44 -15.57
C GLN A 186 21.78 1.85 -17.00
N ALA A 187 22.80 1.07 -17.30
CA ALA A 187 22.99 0.44 -18.61
C ALA A 187 21.96 -0.67 -18.88
N LYS A 188 21.55 -1.44 -17.87
CA LYS A 188 20.67 -2.60 -18.02
C LYS A 188 19.20 -2.30 -17.69
N GLY A 189 18.93 -1.32 -16.85
CA GLY A 189 17.59 -1.01 -16.35
C GLY A 189 16.54 -0.81 -17.42
N PRO A 190 16.78 -0.02 -18.49
CA PRO A 190 15.80 0.17 -19.57
C PRO A 190 15.42 -1.14 -20.28
N ARG A 191 16.41 -2.03 -20.53
CA ARG A 191 16.16 -3.34 -21.14
C ARG A 191 15.31 -4.21 -20.23
N MET A 192 15.62 -4.26 -18.94
CA MET A 192 14.86 -5.05 -17.98
C MET A 192 13.42 -4.57 -17.83
N ARG A 193 13.22 -3.25 -17.82
CA ARG A 193 11.87 -2.68 -17.85
C ARG A 193 11.08 -3.18 -19.07
N GLN A 194 11.73 -3.21 -20.24
CA GLN A 194 11.09 -3.70 -21.45
C GLN A 194 10.75 -5.18 -21.35
N ILE A 195 11.64 -6.01 -20.80
CA ILE A 195 11.41 -7.44 -20.57
C ILE A 195 10.14 -7.65 -19.70
N VAL A 196 9.99 -6.91 -18.62
CA VAL A 196 8.79 -7.00 -17.76
C VAL A 196 7.52 -6.71 -18.56
N HIS A 197 7.50 -5.65 -19.35
CA HIS A 197 6.35 -5.32 -20.18
C HIS A 197 6.06 -6.38 -21.24
N ASP A 198 7.09 -6.92 -21.89
CA ASP A 198 6.93 -7.93 -22.93
C ASP A 198 6.42 -9.26 -22.35
N GLN A 199 6.94 -9.69 -21.21
CA GLN A 199 6.48 -10.90 -20.53
C GLN A 199 5.01 -10.79 -20.05
N ILE A 200 4.62 -9.64 -19.52
CA ILE A 200 3.22 -9.41 -19.13
C ILE A 200 2.32 -9.40 -20.36
N ARG A 201 2.76 -8.77 -21.46
CA ARG A 201 2.00 -8.78 -22.73
C ARG A 201 1.86 -10.19 -23.27
N GLN A 202 2.95 -10.95 -23.34
CA GLN A 202 2.93 -12.33 -23.77
C GLN A 202 1.97 -13.18 -22.95
N PHE A 203 2.00 -13.03 -21.63
CA PHE A 203 1.06 -13.69 -20.75
C PHE A 203 -0.41 -13.35 -21.05
N ILE A 204 -0.73 -12.08 -21.36
CA ILE A 204 -2.09 -11.65 -21.71
C ILE A 204 -2.55 -12.30 -23.03
N GLU A 205 -1.64 -12.49 -23.98
CA GLU A 205 -1.94 -13.03 -25.31
C GLU A 205 -1.98 -14.56 -25.33
N GLU A 206 -1.09 -15.23 -24.60
CA GLU A 206 -0.87 -16.68 -24.72
C GLU A 206 -1.28 -17.45 -23.45
N GLY A 207 -1.44 -16.79 -22.31
CA GLY A 207 -1.67 -17.42 -21.03
C GLY A 207 -0.40 -18.01 -20.40
N ILE A 208 -0.59 -18.92 -19.43
CA ILE A 208 0.52 -19.66 -18.80
C ILE A 208 0.88 -20.81 -19.73
N SER A 209 2.12 -20.83 -20.23
CA SER A 209 2.63 -22.03 -20.93
C SER A 209 2.82 -23.17 -19.92
N GLU A 210 2.47 -24.39 -20.33
CA GLU A 210 2.70 -25.62 -19.55
C GLU A 210 4.19 -25.85 -19.25
#